data_6d28db4bbb560028fc6cfbbe5762cc8e
#
_entry.id   6d28db4bbb560028fc6cfbbe5762cc8e
#
_cell.length_a   1.000
_cell.length_b   1.000
_cell.length_c   1.000
_cell.angle_alpha   90.00
_cell.angle_beta   90.00
_cell.angle_gamma   90.00
#
_symmetry.space_group_name_H-M   'P 1'
#
loop_
_entity.id
_entity.type
_entity.pdbx_description
1 polymer ?
#
loop_
_entity_poly.entity_id
_entity_poly.type
_entity_poly.pdbx_seq_one_letter_code
_entity_poly.pdbx_strand_id
1 'polypeptide(L)'
;MQQTTQVPSVAQVPDDYRSVIDEALQLVYSQHYRIISRLYPSAMARITLEQLREGPLGEDLSRLARIASGAERAGRDEVLGAIDSVLQLLFWPVGAESYTVPRSFWEQPLGKMLSLAKLRSFEPTELVSIGQAANVLKVTRPTIYRWMDDKALDYVRDDMSGRTFVVRQDVEAMKADMEAAESGKS
;
A
#
# COMPACT_ATOMS: atom_id res chain seq x y z
N MET A 1 37.59 11.82 26.71
CA MET A 1 36.66 12.34 25.69
C MET A 1 35.78 11.16 25.27
N GLN A 2 34.59 11.04 25.86
CA GLN A 2 33.60 10.01 25.49
C GLN A 2 32.73 10.61 24.38
N GLN A 3 32.80 10.00 23.19
CA GLN A 3 31.88 10.29 22.11
C GLN A 3 30.56 9.60 22.44
N THR A 4 29.58 10.40 22.84
CA THR A 4 28.19 9.94 22.95
C THR A 4 27.68 9.70 21.52
N THR A 5 27.59 8.44 21.14
CA THR A 5 26.92 8.03 19.90
C THR A 5 25.43 8.38 20.08
N GLN A 6 25.01 9.48 19.44
CA GLN A 6 23.64 9.89 19.38
C GLN A 6 22.89 8.84 18.53
N VAL A 7 22.11 7.97 19.19
CA VAL A 7 21.15 7.09 18.52
C VAL A 7 20.19 7.98 17.72
N PRO A 8 20.01 7.76 16.41
CA PRO A 8 19.07 8.58 15.63
C PRO A 8 17.69 8.46 16.29
N SER A 9 17.12 9.63 16.61
CA SER A 9 15.77 9.74 17.14
C SER A 9 14.83 9.00 16.19
N VAL A 10 14.23 7.91 16.66
CA VAL A 10 13.15 7.22 15.94
C VAL A 10 12.06 8.27 15.71
N ALA A 11 11.89 8.69 14.46
CA ALA A 11 10.91 9.70 14.11
C ALA A 11 9.54 9.20 14.59
N GLN A 12 8.92 9.96 15.52
CA GLN A 12 7.68 9.54 16.18
C GLN A 12 6.57 9.31 15.16
N VAL A 13 5.86 8.20 15.34
CA VAL A 13 4.64 7.91 14.58
C VAL A 13 3.59 8.99 14.94
N PRO A 14 2.93 9.61 13.95
CA PRO A 14 1.85 10.55 14.20
C PRO A 14 0.75 9.92 15.05
N ASP A 15 0.23 10.66 16.02
CA ASP A 15 -0.75 10.16 17.00
C ASP A 15 -1.99 9.56 16.34
N ASP A 16 -2.44 10.14 15.22
CA ASP A 16 -3.58 9.68 14.44
C ASP A 16 -3.44 8.24 13.90
N TYR A 17 -2.21 7.73 13.76
CA TYR A 17 -1.95 6.40 13.21
C TYR A 17 -1.51 5.37 14.25
N ARG A 18 -1.29 5.73 15.51
CA ARG A 18 -0.85 4.78 16.54
C ARG A 18 -1.86 3.65 16.75
N SER A 19 -3.13 3.98 16.91
CA SER A 19 -4.19 2.98 17.07
C SER A 19 -4.33 2.09 15.84
N VAL A 20 -4.16 2.66 14.64
CA VAL A 20 -4.22 1.90 13.38
C VAL A 20 -3.11 0.88 13.29
N ILE A 21 -1.89 1.24 13.68
CA ILE A 21 -0.74 0.33 13.73
C ILE A 21 -0.97 -0.76 14.77
N ASP A 22 -1.41 -0.40 15.96
CA ASP A 22 -1.66 -1.36 17.04
C ASP A 22 -2.74 -2.38 16.66
N GLU A 23 -3.82 -1.95 16.02
CA GLU A 23 -4.87 -2.83 15.51
C GLU A 23 -4.34 -3.76 14.41
N ALA A 24 -3.51 -3.25 13.48
CA ALA A 24 -2.89 -4.06 12.44
C ALA A 24 -1.96 -5.13 13.01
N LEU A 25 -1.09 -4.76 13.97
CA LEU A 25 -0.20 -5.69 14.66
C LEU A 25 -0.99 -6.74 15.44
N GLN A 26 -2.06 -6.34 16.13
CA GLN A 26 -2.94 -7.25 16.86
C GLN A 26 -3.63 -8.24 15.93
N LEU A 27 -4.06 -7.79 14.75
CA LEU A 27 -4.69 -8.64 13.74
C LEU A 27 -3.70 -9.70 13.22
N VAL A 28 -2.51 -9.29 12.82
CA VAL A 28 -1.44 -10.20 12.36
C VAL A 28 -1.05 -11.18 13.47
N TYR A 29 -0.85 -10.70 14.70
CA TYR A 29 -0.56 -11.54 15.85
C TYR A 29 -1.64 -12.61 16.05
N SER A 30 -2.91 -12.21 16.02
CA SER A 30 -4.04 -13.12 16.24
C SER A 30 -4.17 -14.19 15.15
N GLN A 31 -3.89 -13.84 13.89
CA GLN A 31 -3.89 -14.79 12.78
C GLN A 31 -2.78 -15.83 12.93
N HIS A 32 -1.55 -15.37 13.20
CA HIS A 32 -0.38 -16.24 13.31
C HIS A 32 -0.38 -17.05 14.61
N TYR A 33 -0.99 -16.52 15.66
CA TYR A 33 -1.14 -17.25 16.92
C TYR A 33 -1.80 -18.62 16.74
N ARG A 34 -2.88 -18.68 15.96
CA ARG A 34 -3.61 -19.93 15.71
C ARG A 34 -2.75 -21.00 15.03
N ILE A 35 -1.83 -20.60 14.18
CA ILE A 35 -0.94 -21.50 13.44
C ILE A 35 0.22 -21.91 14.34
N ILE A 36 0.96 -20.94 14.87
CA ILE A 36 2.18 -21.17 15.62
C ILE A 36 1.91 -21.89 16.94
N SER A 37 0.81 -21.59 17.62
CA SER A 37 0.43 -22.29 18.88
C SER A 37 0.19 -23.79 18.69
N ARG A 38 -0.19 -24.21 17.48
CA ARG A 38 -0.33 -25.63 17.15
C ARG A 38 0.96 -26.29 16.68
N LEU A 39 1.85 -25.53 16.04
CA LEU A 39 3.13 -26.03 15.55
C LEU A 39 4.21 -26.00 16.64
N TYR A 40 4.29 -24.93 17.38
CA TYR A 40 5.32 -24.70 18.40
C TYR A 40 4.80 -23.78 19.52
N PRO A 41 4.03 -24.33 20.48
CA PRO A 41 3.36 -23.53 21.52
C PRO A 41 4.30 -22.64 22.34
N SER A 42 5.53 -23.11 22.61
CA SER A 42 6.53 -22.37 23.40
C SER A 42 7.08 -21.13 22.68
N ALA A 43 6.96 -21.02 21.35
CA ALA A 43 7.38 -19.83 20.61
C ALA A 43 6.47 -18.64 20.90
N MET A 44 5.17 -18.87 21.06
CA MET A 44 4.18 -17.81 21.29
C MET A 44 4.30 -17.15 22.65
N ALA A 45 4.75 -17.87 23.67
CA ALA A 45 4.97 -17.32 24.99
C ALA A 45 6.09 -16.24 25.03
N ARG A 46 6.86 -16.12 23.95
CA ARG A 46 8.00 -15.22 23.85
C ARG A 46 7.76 -14.02 22.95
N ILE A 47 6.67 -14.00 22.18
CA ILE A 47 6.37 -12.90 21.23
C ILE A 47 5.38 -11.96 21.88
N THR A 48 5.76 -10.70 22.06
CA THR A 48 4.90 -9.62 22.57
C THR A 48 4.52 -8.66 21.43
N LEU A 49 3.44 -7.89 21.60
CA LEU A 49 3.06 -6.82 20.66
C LEU A 49 4.15 -5.74 20.54
N GLU A 50 4.88 -5.49 21.64
CA GLU A 50 5.99 -4.54 21.63
C GLU A 50 7.14 -5.01 20.73
N GLN A 51 7.51 -6.29 20.81
CA GLN A 51 8.48 -6.88 19.88
C GLN A 51 8.03 -6.86 18.43
N LEU A 52 6.71 -7.03 18.16
CA LEU A 52 6.18 -6.89 16.81
C LEU A 52 6.21 -5.43 16.33
N ARG A 53 6.00 -4.48 17.24
CA ARG A 53 6.10 -3.05 16.92
C ARG A 53 7.53 -2.61 16.59
N GLU A 54 8.53 -3.18 17.27
CA GLU A 54 9.95 -2.95 17.04
C GLU A 54 10.53 -3.82 15.91
N GLY A 55 9.77 -4.79 15.42
CA GLY A 55 10.17 -5.67 14.32
C GLY A 55 9.86 -5.08 12.94
N PRO A 56 10.27 -5.79 11.86
CA PRO A 56 10.16 -5.30 10.50
C PRO A 56 8.75 -4.83 10.11
N LEU A 57 7.70 -5.56 10.52
CA LEU A 57 6.32 -5.18 10.25
C LEU A 57 5.93 -3.86 10.93
N GLY A 58 6.33 -3.69 12.19
CA GLY A 58 6.07 -2.45 12.94
C GLY A 58 6.85 -1.26 12.37
N GLU A 59 8.07 -1.49 11.90
CA GLU A 59 8.88 -0.49 11.20
C GLU A 59 8.25 -0.07 9.88
N ASP A 60 7.80 -1.02 9.05
CA ASP A 60 7.08 -0.75 7.79
C ASP A 60 5.81 0.04 8.03
N LEU A 61 4.96 -0.39 8.96
CA LEU A 61 3.72 0.31 9.32
C LEU A 61 4.00 1.73 9.85
N SER A 62 5.01 1.88 10.69
CA SER A 62 5.40 3.17 11.26
C SER A 62 5.92 4.13 10.17
N ARG A 63 6.70 3.61 9.23
CA ARG A 63 7.21 4.37 8.08
C ARG A 63 6.07 4.79 7.15
N LEU A 64 5.18 3.85 6.80
CA LEU A 64 4.01 4.14 5.97
C LEU A 64 3.09 5.19 6.62
N ALA A 65 2.93 5.17 7.94
CA ALA A 65 2.19 6.19 8.67
C ALA A 65 2.85 7.58 8.58
N ARG A 66 4.18 7.67 8.70
CA ARG A 66 4.91 8.94 8.53
C ARG A 66 4.81 9.46 7.10
N ILE A 67 4.88 8.58 6.10
CA ILE A 67 4.67 8.97 4.70
C ILE A 67 3.22 9.41 4.48
N ALA A 68 2.24 8.66 4.99
CA ALA A 68 0.82 9.02 4.90
C ALA A 68 0.49 10.36 5.56
N SER A 69 1.17 10.73 6.65
CA SER A 69 1.03 12.06 7.29
C SER A 69 1.78 13.18 6.57
N GLY A 70 2.76 12.83 5.71
CA GLY A 70 3.67 13.78 5.05
C GLY A 70 4.89 14.16 5.89
N ALA A 71 5.11 13.48 7.01
CA ALA A 71 6.29 13.69 7.86
C ALA A 71 7.56 13.07 7.26
N GLU A 72 7.42 12.12 6.34
CA GLU A 72 8.52 11.45 5.64
C GLU A 72 8.21 11.36 4.14
N ARG A 73 9.25 11.36 3.31
CA ARG A 73 9.18 11.01 1.88
C ARG A 73 10.05 9.80 1.62
N ALA A 74 9.59 8.91 0.75
CA ALA A 74 10.33 7.73 0.32
C ALA A 74 10.11 7.49 -1.17
N GLY A 75 11.00 6.71 -1.78
CA GLY A 75 10.86 6.29 -3.17
C GLY A 75 9.64 5.41 -3.37
N ARG A 76 9.04 5.47 -4.58
CA ARG A 76 7.85 4.69 -4.93
C ARG A 76 8.03 3.20 -4.65
N ASP A 77 9.12 2.62 -5.13
CA ASP A 77 9.37 1.18 -5.02
C ASP A 77 9.46 0.72 -3.56
N GLU A 78 10.06 1.54 -2.69
CA GLU A 78 10.11 1.27 -1.25
C GLU A 78 8.71 1.28 -0.63
N VAL A 79 7.89 2.30 -0.97
CA VAL A 79 6.52 2.42 -0.44
C VAL A 79 5.65 1.27 -0.93
N LEU A 80 5.72 0.93 -2.22
CA LEU A 80 4.94 -0.18 -2.78
C LEU A 80 5.40 -1.53 -2.21
N GLY A 81 6.71 -1.74 -2.03
CA GLY A 81 7.25 -2.94 -1.41
C GLY A 81 6.80 -3.11 0.03
N ALA A 82 6.82 -2.04 0.83
CA ALA A 82 6.33 -2.07 2.21
C ALA A 82 4.81 -2.33 2.28
N ILE A 83 4.02 -1.70 1.40
CA ILE A 83 2.58 -1.96 1.30
C ILE A 83 2.30 -3.42 0.94
N ASP A 84 3.00 -3.95 -0.08
CA ASP A 84 2.83 -5.34 -0.50
C ASP A 84 3.20 -6.32 0.61
N SER A 85 4.30 -6.09 1.33
CA SER A 85 4.71 -6.86 2.51
C SER A 85 3.60 -6.94 3.57
N VAL A 86 2.99 -5.79 3.90
CA VAL A 86 1.86 -5.73 4.86
C VAL A 86 0.64 -6.48 4.33
N LEU A 87 0.28 -6.28 3.06
CA LEU A 87 -0.89 -6.94 2.46
C LEU A 87 -0.72 -8.45 2.35
N GLN A 88 0.48 -8.93 2.04
CA GLN A 88 0.80 -10.35 2.03
C GLN A 88 0.57 -10.98 3.40
N LEU A 89 1.06 -10.37 4.47
CA LEU A 89 0.86 -10.87 5.82
C LEU A 89 -0.62 -10.92 6.24
N LEU A 90 -1.44 -10.00 5.73
CA LEU A 90 -2.86 -9.92 6.07
C LEU A 90 -3.74 -10.85 5.23
N PHE A 91 -3.44 -11.02 3.95
CA PHE A 91 -4.37 -11.60 2.99
C PHE A 91 -3.87 -12.81 2.25
N TRP A 92 -2.58 -13.18 2.32
CA TRP A 92 -2.08 -14.36 1.62
C TRP A 92 -2.50 -15.65 2.34
N PRO A 93 -3.42 -16.45 1.79
CA PRO A 93 -3.80 -17.71 2.38
C PRO A 93 -2.67 -18.73 2.24
N VAL A 94 -2.47 -19.55 3.26
CA VAL A 94 -1.48 -20.64 3.22
C VAL A 94 -1.81 -21.61 2.07
N GLY A 95 -0.84 -21.84 1.19
CA GLY A 95 -0.98 -22.74 0.05
C GLY A 95 -1.65 -22.15 -1.19
N ALA A 96 -1.96 -20.86 -1.19
CA ALA A 96 -2.48 -20.17 -2.39
C ALA A 96 -1.33 -19.60 -3.24
N GLU A 97 -1.51 -19.58 -4.56
CA GLU A 97 -0.56 -18.96 -5.49
C GLU A 97 -0.68 -17.44 -5.56
N SER A 98 -1.83 -16.89 -5.14
CA SER A 98 -2.12 -15.47 -5.14
C SER A 98 -3.10 -15.09 -4.02
N TYR A 99 -3.21 -13.80 -3.74
CA TYR A 99 -4.18 -13.26 -2.78
C TYR A 99 -5.01 -12.13 -3.39
N THR A 100 -6.16 -11.90 -2.80
CA THR A 100 -7.06 -10.80 -3.17
C THR A 100 -7.36 -9.96 -1.96
N VAL A 101 -7.18 -8.64 -2.08
CA VAL A 101 -7.53 -7.68 -1.03
C VAL A 101 -9.02 -7.32 -1.18
N PRO A 102 -9.87 -7.55 -0.17
CA PRO A 102 -11.27 -7.18 -0.23
C PRO A 102 -11.44 -5.67 -0.41
N ARG A 103 -12.42 -5.25 -1.22
CA ARG A 103 -12.67 -3.83 -1.48
C ARG A 103 -12.97 -3.04 -0.19
N SER A 104 -13.68 -3.65 0.76
CA SER A 104 -13.99 -3.07 2.06
C SER A 104 -12.77 -2.78 2.93
N PHE A 105 -11.63 -3.44 2.69
CA PHE A 105 -10.39 -3.16 3.41
C PHE A 105 -9.91 -1.72 3.17
N TRP A 106 -10.02 -1.24 1.95
CA TRP A 106 -9.57 0.11 1.57
C TRP A 106 -10.42 1.23 2.20
N GLU A 107 -11.58 0.89 2.76
CA GLU A 107 -12.44 1.81 3.51
C GLU A 107 -12.10 1.86 5.01
N GLN A 108 -11.31 0.90 5.50
CA GLN A 108 -10.84 0.83 6.88
C GLN A 108 -9.64 1.76 7.14
N PRO A 109 -9.39 2.14 8.40
CA PRO A 109 -8.29 3.06 8.73
C PRO A 109 -6.93 2.63 8.19
N LEU A 110 -6.58 1.34 8.30
CA LEU A 110 -5.33 0.81 7.75
C LEU A 110 -5.29 0.93 6.23
N GLY A 111 -6.33 0.52 5.52
CA GLY A 111 -6.41 0.62 4.05
C GLY A 111 -6.28 2.07 3.58
N LYS A 112 -6.93 3.02 4.27
CA LYS A 112 -6.81 4.45 3.99
C LYS A 112 -5.39 4.97 4.22
N MET A 113 -4.73 4.57 5.30
CA MET A 113 -3.34 4.92 5.57
C MET A 113 -2.41 4.43 4.45
N LEU A 114 -2.56 3.15 4.02
CA LEU A 114 -1.77 2.58 2.94
C LEU A 114 -2.05 3.30 1.59
N SER A 115 -3.31 3.59 1.29
CA SER A 115 -3.70 4.34 0.08
C SER A 115 -3.10 5.73 0.06
N LEU A 116 -3.09 6.42 1.19
CA LEU A 116 -2.52 7.76 1.30
C LEU A 116 -1.00 7.74 1.21
N ALA A 117 -0.33 6.74 1.81
CA ALA A 117 1.11 6.53 1.64
C ALA A 117 1.45 6.28 0.17
N LYS A 118 0.69 5.41 -0.52
CA LYS A 118 0.83 5.18 -1.96
C LYS A 118 0.66 6.47 -2.76
N LEU A 119 -0.40 7.25 -2.50
CA LEU A 119 -0.65 8.52 -3.19
C LEU A 119 0.54 9.48 -3.06
N ARG A 120 1.11 9.59 -1.87
CA ARG A 120 2.23 10.50 -1.57
C ARG A 120 3.58 10.05 -2.09
N SER A 121 3.70 8.81 -2.58
CA SER A 121 4.89 8.31 -3.27
C SER A 121 4.94 8.73 -4.75
N PHE A 122 3.86 9.30 -5.29
CA PHE A 122 3.80 9.82 -6.66
C PHE A 122 3.98 11.34 -6.68
N GLU A 123 4.66 11.84 -7.70
CA GLU A 123 4.64 13.25 -8.01
C GLU A 123 3.30 13.61 -8.70
N PRO A 124 2.77 14.82 -8.49
CA PRO A 124 1.49 15.23 -9.10
C PRO A 124 1.45 15.08 -10.63
N THR A 125 2.60 15.22 -11.29
CA THR A 125 2.75 15.07 -12.74
C THR A 125 2.65 13.63 -13.23
N GLU A 126 2.83 12.65 -12.34
CA GLU A 126 2.75 11.23 -12.66
C GLU A 126 1.32 10.69 -12.60
N LEU A 127 0.39 11.49 -12.14
CA LEU A 127 -1.01 11.11 -11.97
C LEU A 127 -1.91 11.89 -12.93
N VAL A 128 -2.91 11.22 -13.46
CA VAL A 128 -3.96 11.82 -14.28
C VAL A 128 -5.35 11.47 -13.74
N SER A 129 -6.29 12.39 -13.84
CA SER A 129 -7.67 12.11 -13.44
C SER A 129 -8.33 11.08 -14.36
N ILE A 130 -9.34 10.37 -13.85
CA ILE A 130 -10.16 9.44 -14.65
C ILE A 130 -10.69 10.09 -15.94
N GLY A 131 -11.11 11.37 -15.87
CA GLY A 131 -11.59 12.12 -17.03
C GLY A 131 -10.49 12.39 -18.06
N GLN A 132 -9.30 12.75 -17.61
CA GLN A 132 -8.14 12.95 -18.49
C GLN A 132 -7.70 11.65 -19.16
N ALA A 133 -7.61 10.55 -18.40
CA ALA A 133 -7.29 9.24 -18.94
C ALA A 133 -8.31 8.79 -19.99
N ALA A 134 -9.60 8.94 -19.72
CA ALA A 134 -10.67 8.63 -20.68
C ALA A 134 -10.53 9.42 -21.98
N ASN A 135 -10.18 10.70 -21.89
CA ASN A 135 -9.97 11.54 -23.07
C ASN A 135 -8.72 11.13 -23.86
N VAL A 136 -7.61 10.84 -23.18
CA VAL A 136 -6.33 10.41 -23.81
C VAL A 136 -6.51 9.10 -24.57
N LEU A 137 -7.22 8.13 -23.96
CA LEU A 137 -7.47 6.80 -24.52
C LEU A 137 -8.70 6.75 -25.43
N LYS A 138 -9.44 7.88 -25.59
CA LYS A 138 -10.68 7.99 -26.39
C LYS A 138 -11.74 6.97 -26.00
N VAL A 139 -11.87 6.70 -24.70
CA VAL A 139 -12.82 5.74 -24.12
C VAL A 139 -13.74 6.42 -23.09
N THR A 140 -14.71 5.69 -22.60
CA THR A 140 -15.61 6.19 -21.54
C THR A 140 -15.00 6.01 -20.16
N ARG A 141 -15.44 6.82 -19.17
CA ARG A 141 -15.01 6.65 -17.76
C ARG A 141 -15.31 5.24 -17.21
N PRO A 142 -16.47 4.61 -17.46
CA PRO A 142 -16.72 3.23 -17.08
C PRO A 142 -15.67 2.24 -17.60
N THR A 143 -15.15 2.47 -18.82
CA THR A 143 -14.07 1.64 -19.38
C THR A 143 -12.78 1.77 -18.55
N ILE A 144 -12.43 2.99 -18.13
CA ILE A 144 -11.27 3.20 -17.23
C ILE A 144 -11.45 2.43 -15.92
N TYR A 145 -12.61 2.53 -15.26
CA TYR A 145 -12.90 1.80 -14.03
C TYR A 145 -12.78 0.29 -14.20
N ARG A 146 -13.25 -0.26 -15.31
CA ARG A 146 -13.09 -1.69 -15.61
C ARG A 146 -11.62 -2.06 -15.74
N TRP A 147 -10.80 -1.28 -16.42
CA TRP A 147 -9.37 -1.54 -16.55
C TRP A 147 -8.59 -1.41 -15.23
N MET A 148 -9.06 -0.58 -14.32
CA MET A 148 -8.54 -0.52 -12.95
C MET A 148 -8.91 -1.81 -12.17
N ASP A 149 -10.16 -2.28 -12.30
CA ASP A 149 -10.62 -3.52 -11.67
C ASP A 149 -9.88 -4.75 -12.23
N ASP A 150 -9.59 -4.75 -13.53
CA ASP A 150 -8.82 -5.79 -14.24
C ASP A 150 -7.30 -5.67 -14.02
N LYS A 151 -6.84 -4.69 -13.22
CA LYS A 151 -5.43 -4.38 -12.95
C LYS A 151 -4.60 -4.03 -14.21
N ALA A 152 -5.25 -3.61 -15.29
CA ALA A 152 -4.60 -3.13 -16.50
C ALA A 152 -4.13 -1.66 -16.40
N LEU A 153 -4.71 -0.90 -15.47
CA LEU A 153 -4.27 0.46 -15.10
C LEU A 153 -4.07 0.51 -13.59
N ASP A 154 -2.87 0.91 -13.15
CA ASP A 154 -2.64 1.19 -11.74
C ASP A 154 -3.25 2.52 -11.33
N TYR A 155 -3.73 2.59 -10.11
CA TYR A 155 -4.43 3.77 -9.62
C TYR A 155 -4.12 4.06 -8.16
N VAL A 156 -4.37 5.30 -7.77
CA VAL A 156 -4.32 5.76 -6.39
C VAL A 156 -5.59 6.52 -6.05
N ARG A 157 -6.04 6.39 -4.81
CA ARG A 157 -7.21 7.09 -4.31
C ARG A 157 -6.77 8.11 -3.27
N ASP A 158 -7.23 9.32 -3.44
CA ASP A 158 -7.14 10.35 -2.43
C ASP A 158 -8.41 10.34 -1.58
N ASP A 159 -8.33 9.70 -0.43
CA ASP A 159 -9.47 9.58 0.47
C ASP A 159 -9.90 10.91 1.11
N MET A 160 -9.03 11.91 1.12
CA MET A 160 -9.36 13.25 1.63
C MET A 160 -10.27 14.02 0.66
N SER A 161 -9.97 13.96 -0.65
CA SER A 161 -10.79 14.61 -1.67
C SER A 161 -11.83 13.67 -2.31
N GLY A 162 -11.78 12.37 -2.03
CA GLY A 162 -12.59 11.33 -2.67
C GLY A 162 -12.25 11.10 -4.14
N ARG A 163 -11.15 11.67 -4.64
CA ARG A 163 -10.75 11.57 -6.04
C ARG A 163 -9.89 10.32 -6.28
N THR A 164 -10.07 9.75 -7.47
CA THR A 164 -9.23 8.66 -7.97
C THR A 164 -8.40 9.15 -9.15
N PHE A 165 -7.14 8.77 -9.15
CA PHE A 165 -6.18 9.08 -10.21
C PHE A 165 -5.61 7.77 -10.75
N VAL A 166 -5.27 7.73 -12.03
CA VAL A 166 -4.54 6.64 -12.66
C VAL A 166 -3.11 7.08 -12.95
N VAL A 167 -2.21 6.11 -13.01
CA VAL A 167 -0.79 6.36 -13.28
C VAL A 167 -0.63 6.77 -14.74
N ARG A 168 -0.02 7.92 -14.98
CA ARG A 168 0.18 8.49 -16.32
C ARG A 168 0.92 7.52 -17.25
N GLN A 169 1.98 6.89 -16.74
CA GLN A 169 2.81 5.97 -17.51
C GLN A 169 1.98 4.80 -18.07
N ASP A 170 1.06 4.24 -17.29
CA ASP A 170 0.19 3.14 -17.75
C ASP A 170 -0.79 3.61 -18.83
N VAL A 171 -1.32 4.84 -18.67
CA VAL A 171 -2.19 5.46 -19.69
C VAL A 171 -1.45 5.68 -21.00
N GLU A 172 -0.20 6.13 -20.95
CA GLU A 172 0.64 6.35 -22.14
C GLU A 172 1.05 5.04 -22.80
N ALA A 173 1.41 4.01 -22.01
CA ALA A 173 1.73 2.68 -22.51
C ALA A 173 0.50 2.06 -23.21
N MET A 174 -0.65 2.08 -22.54
CA MET A 174 -1.89 1.54 -23.12
C MET A 174 -2.30 2.28 -24.40
N LYS A 175 -2.09 3.59 -24.47
CA LYS A 175 -2.34 4.36 -25.68
C LYS A 175 -1.44 3.90 -26.83
N ALA A 176 -0.14 3.70 -26.57
CA ALA A 176 0.81 3.23 -27.57
C ALA A 176 0.44 1.84 -28.11
N ASP A 177 0.01 0.92 -27.21
CA ASP A 177 -0.44 -0.42 -27.59
C ASP A 177 -1.70 -0.38 -28.46
N MET A 178 -2.66 0.49 -28.14
CA MET A 178 -3.87 0.68 -28.94
C MET A 178 -3.56 1.23 -30.35
N GLU A 179 -2.67 2.23 -30.44
CA GLU A 179 -2.25 2.82 -31.71
C GLU A 179 -1.47 1.80 -32.57
N ALA A 180 -0.62 0.97 -31.96
CA ALA A 180 0.10 -0.10 -32.65
C ALA A 180 -0.87 -1.17 -33.19
N ALA A 181 -1.90 -1.54 -32.42
CA ALA A 181 -2.92 -2.50 -32.84
C ALA A 181 -3.80 -1.99 -34.00
N GLU A 182 -4.06 -0.68 -34.06
CA GLU A 182 -4.77 -0.05 -35.19
C GLU A 182 -3.92 0.00 -36.45
N SER A 183 -2.62 0.33 -36.32
CA SER A 183 -1.67 0.41 -37.45
C SER A 183 -1.37 -0.95 -38.08
N GLY A 184 -1.43 -2.05 -37.29
CA GLY A 184 -1.19 -3.41 -37.78
C GLY A 184 -2.37 -4.04 -38.53
N LYS A 185 -3.52 -3.35 -38.61
CA LYS A 185 -4.74 -3.81 -39.30
C LYS A 185 -4.96 -3.17 -40.68
N SER A 186 -4.06 -2.30 -41.12
CA SER A 186 -4.05 -1.69 -42.45
C SER A 186 -3.03 -2.43 -43.33
#